data_1990a0dd08fbf4c170796b39d16aa9aa
#
_entry.id   1990a0dd08fbf4c170796b39d16aa9aa
#
_cell.length_a   1.000
_cell.length_b   1.000
_cell.length_c   1.000
_cell.angle_alpha   90.00
_cell.angle_beta   90.00
_cell.angle_gamma   90.00
#
_symmetry.space_group_name_H-M   'P 1'
#
loop_
_entity.id
_entity.type
_entity.pdbx_description
1 polymer ?
#
loop_
_entity_poly.entity_id
_entity_poly.type
_entity_poly.pdbx_seq_one_letter_code
_entity_poly.pdbx_strand_id
1 'polypeptide(L)'
;MAIVKPFQGIRPPKELVEKVQSRPYDVLNSEEAKAEAAGNEMSLYHIIKPEIDFDPIAEETDPRVYAKAAENFKKFQDKGWLKRDNKEQYYIYAQTMNGKTQYGLVVCANVQDYLAGNIKKHELTRADKEEDRMKHVRVNNANIEPVFFAYPDDAVLDQLVAKYVKGTPEYDYVAQGDGFRHQLWIIDKDEDIKTVTERFAGIKSLYIADGHHRSAAAALVGAEKARLNPNHRGDEEYNWFMAVCFPASQLTIIDYNRVVKDLNGMSAAEFLKALEKNFVVEKKGKAGVDYNMISVRLEINF
;
A
#
# COMPACT_ATOMS: atom_id res chain seq x y z
N MET A 1 -21.55 2.23 -1.07
CA MET A 1 -21.09 1.69 -2.36
C MET A 1 -19.70 2.25 -2.60
N ALA A 2 -18.77 1.47 -3.12
CA ALA A 2 -17.40 1.93 -3.33
C ALA A 2 -17.29 2.78 -4.60
N ILE A 3 -16.83 4.01 -4.46
CA ILE A 3 -16.68 4.94 -5.58
C ILE A 3 -15.20 4.99 -5.97
N VAL A 4 -14.90 4.63 -7.20
CA VAL A 4 -13.55 4.70 -7.76
C VAL A 4 -13.55 5.47 -9.07
N LYS A 5 -12.39 6.06 -9.43
CA LYS A 5 -12.21 6.69 -10.74
C LYS A 5 -10.88 6.28 -11.38
N PRO A 6 -10.79 6.34 -12.73
CA PRO A 6 -9.52 6.27 -13.45
C PRO A 6 -8.69 7.53 -13.16
N PHE A 7 -7.40 7.48 -13.43
CA PHE A 7 -6.49 8.59 -13.17
C PHE A 7 -5.29 8.59 -14.10
N GLN A 8 -4.63 9.74 -14.19
CA GLN A 8 -3.35 9.89 -14.89
C GLN A 8 -2.21 9.53 -13.93
N GLY A 9 -1.76 8.27 -13.95
CA GLY A 9 -0.68 7.81 -13.09
C GLY A 9 0.63 8.57 -13.35
N ILE A 10 1.33 8.95 -12.27
CA ILE A 10 2.71 9.43 -12.36
C ILE A 10 3.60 8.22 -12.07
N ARG A 11 4.27 7.72 -13.10
CA ARG A 11 4.98 6.45 -13.04
C ARG A 11 6.27 6.46 -13.86
N PRO A 12 7.22 5.56 -13.59
CA PRO A 12 8.47 5.51 -14.37
C PRO A 12 8.22 5.06 -15.82
N PRO A 13 9.02 5.53 -16.79
CA PRO A 13 9.13 4.88 -18.08
C PRO A 13 9.53 3.40 -17.93
N LYS A 14 9.10 2.56 -18.87
CA LYS A 14 9.31 1.10 -18.82
C LYS A 14 10.77 0.71 -18.57
N GLU A 15 11.69 1.39 -19.21
CA GLU A 15 13.13 1.15 -19.12
C GLU A 15 13.78 1.57 -17.80
N LEU A 16 13.04 2.32 -16.97
CA LEU A 16 13.52 2.83 -15.69
C LEU A 16 12.84 2.16 -14.49
N VAL A 17 11.78 1.34 -14.69
CA VAL A 17 10.96 0.82 -13.59
C VAL A 17 11.79 0.08 -12.55
N GLU A 18 12.73 -0.76 -12.95
CA GLU A 18 13.60 -1.52 -12.04
C GLU A 18 14.54 -0.63 -11.21
N LYS A 19 14.90 0.55 -11.73
CA LYS A 19 15.72 1.52 -11.00
C LYS A 19 14.92 2.39 -10.05
N VAL A 20 13.64 2.64 -10.39
CA VAL A 20 12.77 3.52 -9.59
C VAL A 20 12.04 2.75 -8.49
N GLN A 21 11.67 1.51 -8.73
CA GLN A 21 10.90 0.71 -7.79
C GLN A 21 11.55 0.64 -6.40
N SER A 22 10.72 0.50 -5.37
CA SER A 22 11.14 0.31 -3.98
C SER A 22 10.17 -0.60 -3.24
N ARG A 23 10.58 -1.13 -2.11
CA ARG A 23 9.67 -1.73 -1.14
C ARG A 23 8.88 -0.62 -0.41
N PRO A 24 7.76 -0.92 0.25
CA PRO A 24 7.03 0.05 1.07
C PRO A 24 7.92 0.69 2.15
N TYR A 25 7.62 1.94 2.49
CA TYR A 25 8.44 2.75 3.41
C TYR A 25 8.61 2.14 4.81
N ASP A 26 7.67 1.33 5.24
CA ASP A 26 7.57 0.76 6.60
C ASP A 26 8.14 -0.66 6.76
N VAL A 27 8.64 -1.26 5.67
CA VAL A 27 9.28 -2.59 5.71
C VAL A 27 10.80 -2.53 5.90
N LEU A 28 11.37 -1.33 5.93
CA LEU A 28 12.81 -1.07 6.06
C LEU A 28 13.07 0.06 7.04
N ASN A 29 14.12 -0.05 7.83
CA ASN A 29 14.64 1.11 8.54
C ASN A 29 15.45 2.02 7.59
N SER A 30 15.84 3.21 8.07
CA SER A 30 16.50 4.21 7.22
C SER A 30 17.92 3.80 6.78
N GLU A 31 18.64 3.05 7.60
CA GLU A 31 19.97 2.50 7.23
C GLU A 31 19.85 1.46 6.12
N GLU A 32 18.89 0.57 6.22
CA GLU A 32 18.60 -0.44 5.18
C GLU A 32 18.18 0.24 3.87
N ALA A 33 17.30 1.25 3.93
CA ALA A 33 16.88 2.01 2.77
C ALA A 33 18.04 2.76 2.12
N LYS A 34 18.94 3.37 2.91
CA LYS A 34 20.17 4.02 2.43
C LYS A 34 21.09 3.02 1.72
N ALA A 35 21.23 1.82 2.28
CA ALA A 35 22.03 0.77 1.68
C ALA A 35 21.46 0.27 0.35
N GLU A 36 20.11 0.07 0.27
CA GLU A 36 19.45 -0.34 -0.97
C GLU A 36 19.48 0.76 -2.06
N ALA A 37 19.39 2.02 -1.68
CA ALA A 37 19.45 3.16 -2.59
C ALA A 37 20.89 3.50 -3.02
N ALA A 38 21.90 2.89 -2.40
CA ALA A 38 23.31 3.26 -2.64
C ALA A 38 23.70 3.18 -4.12
N GLY A 39 24.19 4.31 -4.67
CA GLY A 39 24.59 4.41 -6.08
C GLY A 39 23.42 4.49 -7.08
N ASN A 40 22.18 4.56 -6.62
CA ASN A 40 20.99 4.67 -7.46
C ASN A 40 20.18 5.93 -7.11
N GLU A 41 20.50 7.07 -7.73
CA GLU A 41 19.78 8.34 -7.53
C GLU A 41 18.32 8.32 -8.01
N MET A 42 17.89 7.28 -8.72
CA MET A 42 16.51 7.10 -9.20
C MET A 42 15.65 6.27 -8.24
N SER A 43 16.22 5.72 -7.15
CA SER A 43 15.46 4.93 -6.20
C SER A 43 14.34 5.76 -5.57
N LEU A 44 13.10 5.21 -5.54
CA LEU A 44 11.95 5.88 -4.95
C LEU A 44 12.14 6.14 -3.44
N TYR A 45 13.08 5.45 -2.78
CA TYR A 45 13.42 5.73 -1.39
C TYR A 45 13.82 7.20 -1.15
N HIS A 46 14.45 7.87 -2.11
CA HIS A 46 14.76 9.30 -2.01
C HIS A 46 13.50 10.18 -1.87
N ILE A 47 12.31 9.66 -2.19
CA ILE A 47 11.03 10.37 -2.04
C ILE A 47 10.27 9.90 -0.81
N ILE A 48 10.22 8.57 -0.58
CA ILE A 48 9.38 7.98 0.49
C ILE A 48 10.12 7.86 1.84
N LYS A 49 11.46 7.88 1.82
CA LYS A 49 12.38 7.87 2.97
C LYS A 49 13.50 8.89 2.78
N PRO A 50 13.17 10.19 2.57
CA PRO A 50 14.14 11.21 2.15
C PRO A 50 15.18 11.55 3.22
N GLU A 51 15.03 11.06 4.46
CA GLU A 51 16.03 11.16 5.53
C GLU A 51 17.37 10.50 5.15
N ILE A 52 17.37 9.54 4.20
CA ILE A 52 18.58 8.88 3.73
C ILE A 52 19.52 9.79 2.94
N ASP A 53 19.02 10.93 2.44
CA ASP A 53 19.80 11.91 1.68
C ASP A 53 20.66 12.82 2.56
N PHE A 54 20.56 12.66 3.88
CA PHE A 54 21.37 13.43 4.84
C PHE A 54 22.53 12.59 5.36
N ASP A 55 23.62 13.30 5.73
CA ASP A 55 24.78 12.70 6.37
C ASP A 55 25.16 13.51 7.63
N PRO A 56 25.02 12.95 8.82
CA PRO A 56 24.37 11.66 9.11
C PRO A 56 22.89 11.62 8.71
N ILE A 57 22.30 10.42 8.64
CA ILE A 57 20.87 10.23 8.37
C ILE A 57 20.06 11.10 9.36
N ALA A 58 19.10 11.84 8.83
CA ALA A 58 18.27 12.72 9.63
C ALA A 58 17.17 11.93 10.37
N GLU A 59 16.63 12.51 11.43
CA GLU A 59 15.41 12.00 12.05
C GLU A 59 14.23 12.06 11.07
N GLU A 60 13.45 10.97 10.96
CA GLU A 60 12.32 10.87 10.01
C GLU A 60 11.34 12.07 10.11
N THR A 61 11.19 12.64 11.31
CA THR A 61 10.26 13.76 11.59
C THR A 61 10.87 15.15 11.44
N ASP A 62 12.15 15.27 11.08
CA ASP A 62 12.81 16.56 10.85
C ASP A 62 12.10 17.31 9.69
N PRO A 63 11.73 18.59 9.86
CA PRO A 63 11.08 19.36 8.79
C PRO A 63 11.84 19.40 7.46
N ARG A 64 13.18 19.29 7.49
CA ARG A 64 14.02 19.26 6.29
C ARG A 64 13.77 17.99 5.45
N VAL A 65 13.41 16.89 6.10
CA VAL A 65 13.11 15.61 5.44
C VAL A 65 11.89 15.75 4.53
N TYR A 66 10.83 16.39 5.01
CA TYR A 66 9.64 16.65 4.19
C TYR A 66 9.92 17.59 3.01
N ALA A 67 10.71 18.64 3.23
CA ALA A 67 11.14 19.54 2.14
C ALA A 67 11.94 18.76 1.09
N LYS A 68 12.81 17.85 1.53
CA LYS A 68 13.62 16.99 0.65
C LYS A 68 12.75 16.01 -0.16
N ALA A 69 11.69 15.45 0.43
CA ALA A 69 10.71 14.64 -0.30
C ALA A 69 10.12 15.41 -1.48
N ALA A 70 9.64 16.64 -1.24
CA ALA A 70 9.05 17.47 -2.29
C ALA A 70 10.06 17.87 -3.38
N GLU A 71 11.28 18.23 -2.97
CA GLU A 71 12.39 18.51 -3.90
C GLU A 71 12.67 17.31 -4.80
N ASN A 72 12.82 16.12 -4.20
CA ASN A 72 13.11 14.89 -4.94
C ASN A 72 11.95 14.50 -5.86
N PHE A 73 10.70 14.59 -5.41
CA PHE A 73 9.54 14.28 -6.24
C PHE A 73 9.46 15.20 -7.47
N LYS A 74 9.77 16.49 -7.30
CA LYS A 74 9.90 17.41 -8.42
C LYS A 74 11.08 17.06 -9.32
N LYS A 75 12.27 16.79 -8.76
CA LYS A 75 13.48 16.37 -9.50
C LYS A 75 13.20 15.15 -10.38
N PHE A 76 12.50 14.14 -9.85
CA PHE A 76 12.18 12.93 -10.59
C PHE A 76 11.31 13.20 -11.81
N GLN A 77 10.34 14.12 -11.69
CA GLN A 77 9.50 14.54 -12.81
C GLN A 77 10.29 15.40 -13.83
N ASP A 78 11.08 16.36 -13.37
CA ASP A 78 11.91 17.23 -14.22
C ASP A 78 12.94 16.41 -15.03
N LYS A 79 13.49 15.33 -14.44
CA LYS A 79 14.42 14.40 -15.08
C LYS A 79 13.73 13.36 -15.98
N GLY A 80 12.40 13.28 -15.96
CA GLY A 80 11.65 12.28 -16.69
C GLY A 80 11.78 10.86 -16.13
N TRP A 81 12.24 10.71 -14.89
CA TRP A 81 12.28 9.42 -14.18
C TRP A 81 10.89 8.99 -13.73
N LEU A 82 10.01 9.97 -13.51
CA LEU A 82 8.57 9.81 -13.35
C LEU A 82 7.86 10.67 -14.39
N LYS A 83 6.88 10.10 -15.07
CA LYS A 83 6.06 10.81 -16.06
C LYS A 83 4.58 10.60 -15.78
N ARG A 84 3.79 11.67 -15.95
CA ARG A 84 2.34 11.58 -15.88
C ARG A 84 1.81 11.00 -17.19
N ASP A 85 0.90 10.03 -17.08
CA ASP A 85 0.19 9.50 -18.23
C ASP A 85 -0.71 10.57 -18.88
N ASN A 86 -0.90 10.48 -20.18
CA ASN A 86 -1.66 11.46 -20.96
C ASN A 86 -3.17 11.30 -20.86
N LYS A 87 -3.64 10.16 -20.35
CA LYS A 87 -5.04 9.77 -20.28
C LYS A 87 -5.39 9.24 -18.90
N GLU A 88 -6.60 9.50 -18.43
CA GLU A 88 -7.16 8.83 -17.27
C GLU A 88 -7.45 7.38 -17.60
N GLN A 89 -6.93 6.47 -16.80
CA GLN A 89 -6.99 5.03 -17.02
C GLN A 89 -6.91 4.26 -15.71
N TYR A 90 -7.25 2.98 -15.75
CA TYR A 90 -6.96 2.05 -14.67
C TYR A 90 -5.74 1.21 -15.02
N TYR A 91 -5.22 0.51 -14.02
CA TYR A 91 -4.11 -0.42 -14.24
C TYR A 91 -4.43 -1.74 -13.55
N ILE A 92 -3.87 -2.83 -14.12
CA ILE A 92 -3.83 -4.12 -13.45
C ILE A 92 -2.41 -4.28 -12.93
N TYR A 93 -2.26 -4.51 -11.64
CA TYR A 93 -1.00 -4.84 -11.01
C TYR A 93 -1.01 -6.32 -10.61
N ALA A 94 0.05 -7.02 -10.93
CA ALA A 94 0.24 -8.39 -10.49
C ALA A 94 1.52 -8.54 -9.70
N GLN A 95 1.44 -9.28 -8.60
CA GLN A 95 2.58 -9.70 -7.81
C GLN A 95 2.61 -11.22 -7.74
N THR A 96 3.78 -11.79 -8.07
CA THR A 96 4.03 -13.23 -7.91
C THR A 96 5.00 -13.45 -6.76
N MET A 97 4.54 -14.15 -5.74
CA MET A 97 5.28 -14.53 -4.55
C MET A 97 5.13 -16.04 -4.33
N ASN A 98 6.23 -16.77 -4.15
CA ASN A 98 6.22 -18.22 -3.88
C ASN A 98 5.39 -19.02 -4.91
N GLY A 99 5.48 -18.64 -6.19
CA GLY A 99 4.75 -19.32 -7.28
C GLY A 99 3.27 -18.98 -7.38
N LYS A 100 2.72 -18.15 -6.50
CA LYS A 100 1.33 -17.67 -6.58
C LYS A 100 1.31 -16.24 -7.10
N THR A 101 0.54 -15.99 -8.16
CA THR A 101 0.28 -14.66 -8.71
C THR A 101 -1.06 -14.14 -8.23
N GLN A 102 -1.08 -12.90 -7.77
CA GLN A 102 -2.27 -12.16 -7.37
C GLN A 102 -2.43 -10.96 -8.30
N TYR A 103 -3.64 -10.71 -8.78
CA TYR A 103 -3.96 -9.60 -9.69
C TYR A 103 -4.88 -8.60 -9.00
N GLY A 104 -4.48 -7.33 -8.95
CA GLY A 104 -5.27 -6.24 -8.38
C GLY A 104 -5.50 -5.12 -9.37
N LEU A 105 -6.61 -4.42 -9.21
CA LEU A 105 -6.95 -3.22 -9.98
C LEU A 105 -6.44 -1.99 -9.26
N VAL A 106 -5.61 -1.18 -9.94
CA VAL A 106 -5.12 0.10 -9.41
C VAL A 106 -6.10 1.18 -9.79
N VAL A 107 -6.65 1.84 -8.78
CA VAL A 107 -7.73 2.81 -8.91
C VAL A 107 -7.46 4.02 -8.01
N CYS A 108 -8.19 5.12 -8.21
CA CYS A 108 -8.34 6.15 -7.19
C CYS A 108 -9.65 5.93 -6.43
N ALA A 109 -9.56 5.66 -5.13
CA ALA A 109 -10.69 5.49 -4.22
C ALA A 109 -11.12 6.84 -3.63
N ASN A 110 -12.41 7.00 -3.34
CA ASN A 110 -12.97 8.24 -2.84
C ASN A 110 -12.71 8.45 -1.34
N VAL A 111 -12.24 9.63 -0.96
CA VAL A 111 -12.01 10.04 0.44
C VAL A 111 -13.28 9.94 1.28
N GLN A 112 -14.45 10.29 0.71
CA GLN A 112 -15.70 10.23 1.45
C GLN A 112 -16.12 8.80 1.81
N ASP A 113 -15.75 7.81 0.99
CA ASP A 113 -16.00 6.39 1.33
C ASP A 113 -15.19 5.94 2.55
N TYR A 114 -13.97 6.47 2.73
CA TYR A 114 -13.20 6.24 3.93
C TYR A 114 -13.84 6.91 5.15
N LEU A 115 -14.23 8.17 5.05
CA LEU A 115 -14.83 8.95 6.14
C LEU A 115 -16.20 8.41 6.54
N ALA A 116 -17.00 7.95 5.57
CA ALA A 116 -18.32 7.36 5.81
C ALA A 116 -18.27 5.89 6.26
N GLY A 117 -17.09 5.26 6.34
CA GLY A 117 -16.94 3.87 6.73
C GLY A 117 -17.37 2.85 5.68
N ASN A 118 -17.47 3.24 4.40
CA ASN A 118 -17.64 2.31 3.28
C ASN A 118 -16.35 1.55 3.00
N ILE A 119 -15.19 2.15 3.30
CA ILE A 119 -13.89 1.49 3.36
C ILE A 119 -13.69 1.01 4.79
N LYS A 120 -13.71 -0.31 4.99
CA LYS A 120 -13.68 -0.95 6.31
C LYS A 120 -12.26 -1.03 6.86
N LYS A 121 -12.11 -0.68 8.12
CA LYS A 121 -10.87 -0.71 8.89
C LYS A 121 -10.91 -1.87 9.88
N HIS A 122 -9.76 -2.45 10.19
CA HIS A 122 -9.62 -3.47 11.24
C HIS A 122 -8.51 -3.14 12.23
N GLU A 123 -7.84 -1.99 12.04
CA GLU A 123 -6.74 -1.52 12.88
C GLU A 123 -6.96 -0.04 13.23
N LEU A 124 -6.55 0.34 14.44
CA LEU A 124 -6.47 1.73 14.86
C LEU A 124 -5.15 2.34 14.42
N THR A 125 -5.21 3.52 13.84
CA THR A 125 -4.00 4.25 13.44
C THR A 125 -3.34 4.93 14.64
N ARG A 126 -2.01 4.95 14.65
CA ARG A 126 -1.21 5.71 15.60
C ARG A 126 -1.13 7.15 15.14
N ALA A 127 -1.44 8.10 16.04
CA ALA A 127 -1.50 9.52 15.72
C ALA A 127 -0.17 10.09 15.21
N ASP A 128 0.97 9.64 15.75
CA ASP A 128 2.31 10.04 15.33
C ASP A 128 2.61 9.61 13.87
N LYS A 129 2.29 8.36 13.51
CA LYS A 129 2.50 7.85 12.15
C LYS A 129 1.50 8.44 11.15
N GLU A 130 0.27 8.70 11.59
CA GLU A 130 -0.75 9.36 10.78
C GLU A 130 -0.32 10.79 10.42
N GLU A 131 0.10 11.60 11.41
CA GLU A 131 0.57 12.97 11.17
C GLU A 131 1.81 13.00 10.27
N ASP A 132 2.75 12.06 10.45
CA ASP A 132 3.91 11.93 9.59
C ASP A 132 3.50 11.70 8.11
N ARG A 133 2.61 10.74 7.84
CA ARG A 133 2.10 10.49 6.48
C ARG A 133 1.28 11.66 5.93
N MET A 134 0.50 12.35 6.78
CA MET A 134 -0.21 13.58 6.38
C MET A 134 0.75 14.66 5.90
N LYS A 135 1.88 14.87 6.58
CA LYS A 135 2.91 15.82 6.15
C LYS A 135 3.46 15.45 4.77
N HIS A 136 3.79 14.17 4.55
CA HIS A 136 4.23 13.72 3.23
C HIS A 136 3.20 14.00 2.12
N VAL A 137 1.91 13.70 2.36
CA VAL A 137 0.84 14.00 1.40
C VAL A 137 0.70 15.50 1.14
N ARG A 138 0.79 16.34 2.19
CA ARG A 138 0.69 17.80 2.05
C ARG A 138 1.83 18.38 1.21
N VAL A 139 3.09 18.00 1.50
CA VAL A 139 4.26 18.60 0.83
C VAL A 139 4.41 18.12 -0.61
N ASN A 140 4.15 16.86 -0.88
CA ASN A 140 4.22 16.31 -2.22
C ASN A 140 2.98 16.63 -3.07
N ASN A 141 1.88 16.98 -2.42
CA ASN A 141 0.55 17.12 -3.05
C ASN A 141 0.17 15.89 -3.89
N ALA A 142 0.55 14.72 -3.43
CA ALA A 142 0.36 13.45 -4.12
C ALA A 142 0.26 12.27 -3.13
N ASN A 143 -0.40 11.20 -3.56
CA ASN A 143 -0.35 9.88 -2.93
C ASN A 143 0.70 9.06 -3.66
N ILE A 144 1.89 8.88 -3.07
CA ILE A 144 3.04 8.28 -3.74
C ILE A 144 2.99 6.76 -3.70
N GLU A 145 2.59 6.20 -2.54
CA GLU A 145 2.46 4.75 -2.36
C GLU A 145 0.98 4.36 -2.35
N PRO A 146 0.57 3.34 -3.14
CA PRO A 146 -0.81 2.87 -3.10
C PRO A 146 -1.14 2.22 -1.76
N VAL A 147 -2.40 2.27 -1.36
CA VAL A 147 -2.93 1.45 -0.28
C VAL A 147 -3.44 0.13 -0.85
N PHE A 148 -3.53 -0.89 -0.02
CA PHE A 148 -3.95 -2.23 -0.43
C PHE A 148 -5.35 -2.54 0.12
N PHE A 149 -6.32 -2.75 -0.78
CA PHE A 149 -7.68 -3.09 -0.44
C PHE A 149 -8.06 -4.49 -0.94
N ALA A 150 -8.95 -5.12 -0.19
CA ALA A 150 -9.69 -6.29 -0.64
C ALA A 150 -11.12 -5.89 -1.02
N TYR A 151 -11.71 -6.59 -1.98
CA TYR A 151 -13.12 -6.50 -2.34
C TYR A 151 -13.74 -7.87 -2.56
N PRO A 152 -15.08 -8.05 -2.36
CA PRO A 152 -15.78 -9.29 -2.71
C PRO A 152 -15.63 -9.60 -4.19
N ASP A 153 -15.39 -10.85 -4.53
CA ASP A 153 -15.16 -11.29 -5.90
C ASP A 153 -16.26 -10.83 -6.86
N ASP A 154 -15.86 -10.44 -8.07
CA ASP A 154 -16.76 -9.99 -9.14
C ASP A 154 -16.35 -10.64 -10.46
N ALA A 155 -17.18 -11.52 -10.96
CA ALA A 155 -16.89 -12.31 -12.15
C ALA A 155 -16.66 -11.46 -13.43
N VAL A 156 -17.23 -10.25 -13.51
CA VAL A 156 -17.03 -9.35 -14.66
C VAL A 156 -15.65 -8.71 -14.59
N LEU A 157 -15.23 -8.26 -13.38
CA LEU A 157 -13.88 -7.75 -13.17
C LEU A 157 -12.83 -8.84 -13.39
N ASP A 158 -13.07 -10.06 -12.92
CA ASP A 158 -12.17 -11.21 -13.13
C ASP A 158 -11.99 -11.52 -14.62
N GLN A 159 -13.07 -11.52 -15.40
CA GLN A 159 -13.02 -11.73 -16.86
C GLN A 159 -12.26 -10.60 -17.56
N LEU A 160 -12.46 -9.35 -17.12
CA LEU A 160 -11.75 -8.20 -17.65
C LEU A 160 -10.25 -8.30 -17.37
N VAL A 161 -9.86 -8.61 -16.14
CA VAL A 161 -8.45 -8.86 -15.79
C VAL A 161 -7.88 -10.00 -16.63
N ALA A 162 -8.58 -11.13 -16.73
CA ALA A 162 -8.16 -12.29 -17.53
C ALA A 162 -8.02 -11.97 -19.04
N LYS A 163 -8.75 -10.99 -19.55
CA LYS A 163 -8.60 -10.49 -20.93
C LYS A 163 -7.27 -9.75 -21.11
N TYR A 164 -6.96 -8.82 -20.21
CA TYR A 164 -5.77 -7.97 -20.32
C TYR A 164 -4.46 -8.70 -20.06
N VAL A 165 -4.42 -9.62 -19.10
CA VAL A 165 -3.19 -10.34 -18.71
C VAL A 165 -2.71 -11.34 -19.76
N LYS A 166 -3.51 -11.61 -20.79
CA LYS A 166 -3.08 -12.38 -21.99
C LYS A 166 -2.18 -11.54 -22.91
N GLY A 167 -2.24 -10.21 -22.80
CA GLY A 167 -1.39 -9.29 -23.57
C GLY A 167 -0.03 -9.07 -22.90
N THR A 168 0.84 -8.40 -23.64
CA THR A 168 2.15 -8.01 -23.14
C THR A 168 1.98 -6.95 -22.03
N PRO A 169 2.58 -7.15 -20.85
CA PRO A 169 2.55 -6.15 -19.80
C PRO A 169 3.37 -4.91 -20.14
N GLU A 170 2.95 -3.78 -19.61
CA GLU A 170 3.74 -2.54 -19.62
C GLU A 170 5.02 -2.71 -18.80
N TYR A 171 4.91 -3.28 -17.59
CA TYR A 171 6.05 -3.65 -16.75
C TYR A 171 6.06 -5.15 -16.50
N ASP A 172 7.25 -5.73 -16.49
CA ASP A 172 7.51 -7.12 -16.11
C ASP A 172 8.95 -7.24 -15.62
N TYR A 173 9.12 -7.37 -14.32
CA TYR A 173 10.44 -7.48 -13.70
C TYR A 173 10.38 -8.28 -12.40
N VAL A 174 11.54 -8.73 -11.95
CA VAL A 174 11.74 -9.36 -10.64
C VAL A 174 12.54 -8.39 -9.76
N ALA A 175 11.95 -7.98 -8.64
CA ALA A 175 12.61 -7.09 -7.69
C ALA A 175 13.79 -7.78 -7.01
N GLN A 176 14.96 -7.12 -6.99
CA GLN A 176 16.18 -7.72 -6.43
C GLN A 176 16.13 -7.86 -4.90
N GLY A 177 15.38 -6.98 -4.22
CA GLY A 177 15.33 -6.95 -2.77
C GLY A 177 14.57 -8.13 -2.13
N ASP A 178 13.52 -8.63 -2.76
CA ASP A 178 12.65 -9.68 -2.22
C ASP A 178 12.43 -10.85 -3.18
N GLY A 179 12.87 -10.73 -4.44
CA GLY A 179 12.71 -11.76 -5.46
C GLY A 179 11.28 -11.90 -5.99
N PHE A 180 10.39 -10.98 -5.69
CA PHE A 180 9.01 -11.01 -6.20
C PHE A 180 8.96 -10.48 -7.63
N ARG A 181 8.10 -11.11 -8.44
CA ARG A 181 7.82 -10.62 -9.79
C ARG A 181 6.67 -9.64 -9.75
N HIS A 182 6.86 -8.51 -10.43
CA HIS A 182 5.90 -7.44 -10.56
C HIS A 182 5.54 -7.23 -12.03
N GLN A 183 4.25 -7.13 -12.32
CA GLN A 183 3.76 -6.87 -13.66
C GLN A 183 2.67 -5.81 -13.62
N LEU A 184 2.57 -5.01 -14.69
CA LEU A 184 1.54 -3.97 -14.84
C LEU A 184 0.97 -4.01 -16.25
N TRP A 185 -0.35 -3.89 -16.37
CA TRP A 185 -1.06 -3.67 -17.62
C TRP A 185 -1.91 -2.41 -17.50
N ILE A 186 -2.16 -1.77 -18.64
CA ILE A 186 -2.94 -0.54 -18.72
C ILE A 186 -4.34 -0.86 -19.26
N ILE A 187 -5.37 -0.38 -18.58
CA ILE A 187 -6.76 -0.42 -19.03
C ILE A 187 -7.10 0.98 -19.55
N ASP A 188 -6.99 1.17 -20.86
CA ASP A 188 -7.15 2.46 -21.54
C ASP A 188 -8.37 2.56 -22.48
N LYS A 189 -9.09 1.44 -22.67
CA LYS A 189 -10.30 1.43 -23.51
C LYS A 189 -11.47 1.97 -22.72
N ASP A 190 -12.18 2.94 -23.29
CA ASP A 190 -13.29 3.65 -22.63
C ASP A 190 -14.41 2.71 -22.15
N GLU A 191 -14.72 1.66 -22.92
CA GLU A 191 -15.68 0.62 -22.53
C GLU A 191 -15.26 -0.17 -21.29
N ASP A 192 -13.97 -0.51 -21.22
CA ASP A 192 -13.39 -1.27 -20.10
C ASP A 192 -13.25 -0.37 -18.85
N ILE A 193 -12.86 0.90 -19.03
CA ILE A 193 -12.84 1.92 -17.95
C ILE A 193 -14.24 2.09 -17.36
N LYS A 194 -15.25 2.23 -18.22
CA LYS A 194 -16.66 2.32 -17.79
C LYS A 194 -17.07 1.07 -17.00
N THR A 195 -16.73 -0.10 -17.51
CA THR A 195 -17.03 -1.38 -16.84
C THR A 195 -16.44 -1.44 -15.43
N VAL A 196 -15.15 -1.10 -15.26
CA VAL A 196 -14.51 -1.08 -13.94
C VAL A 196 -15.24 -0.13 -12.99
N THR A 197 -15.51 1.11 -13.45
CA THR A 197 -16.19 2.12 -12.63
C THR A 197 -17.59 1.66 -12.18
N GLU A 198 -18.39 1.12 -13.10
CA GLU A 198 -19.75 0.66 -12.82
C GLU A 198 -19.76 -0.57 -11.90
N ARG A 199 -18.82 -1.50 -12.07
CA ARG A 199 -18.74 -2.68 -11.20
C ARG A 199 -18.36 -2.32 -9.77
N PHE A 200 -17.37 -1.44 -9.57
CA PHE A 200 -17.02 -0.95 -8.23
C PHE A 200 -18.19 -0.20 -7.57
N ALA A 201 -18.96 0.57 -8.32
CA ALA A 201 -20.15 1.22 -7.80
C ALA A 201 -21.21 0.23 -7.29
N GLY A 202 -21.20 -1.02 -7.75
CA GLY A 202 -22.02 -2.12 -7.22
C GLY A 202 -21.48 -2.76 -5.94
N ILE A 203 -20.20 -2.57 -5.61
CA ILE A 203 -19.55 -3.15 -4.43
C ILE A 203 -19.95 -2.33 -3.19
N LYS A 204 -20.48 -3.00 -2.18
CA LYS A 204 -20.97 -2.34 -0.96
C LYS A 204 -19.85 -1.72 -0.13
N SER A 205 -18.73 -2.41 0.00
CA SER A 205 -17.60 -1.98 0.85
C SER A 205 -16.28 -2.50 0.29
N LEU A 206 -15.23 -1.71 0.47
CA LEU A 206 -13.84 -2.14 0.37
C LEU A 206 -13.29 -2.40 1.76
N TYR A 207 -12.24 -3.20 1.85
CA TYR A 207 -11.63 -3.60 3.12
C TYR A 207 -10.14 -3.30 3.06
N ILE A 208 -9.62 -2.54 4.01
CA ILE A 208 -8.18 -2.26 4.07
C ILE A 208 -7.48 -3.57 4.44
N ALA A 209 -6.61 -4.06 3.56
CA ALA A 209 -5.72 -5.18 3.85
C ALA A 209 -4.37 -4.68 4.38
N ASP A 210 -3.87 -3.56 3.83
CA ASP A 210 -2.68 -2.87 4.30
C ASP A 210 -2.73 -1.36 4.00
N GLY A 211 -1.97 -0.55 4.74
CA GLY A 211 -1.88 0.90 4.54
C GLY A 211 -2.93 1.69 5.31
N HIS A 212 -3.28 1.29 6.54
CA HIS A 212 -4.23 2.04 7.40
C HIS A 212 -3.78 3.48 7.60
N HIS A 213 -2.50 3.74 7.93
CA HIS A 213 -1.96 5.09 8.12
C HIS A 213 -1.97 5.90 6.82
N ARG A 214 -1.62 5.29 5.67
CA ARG A 214 -1.68 5.93 4.34
C ARG A 214 -3.12 6.30 3.96
N SER A 215 -4.08 5.39 4.19
CA SER A 215 -5.50 5.64 3.93
C SER A 215 -6.05 6.78 4.81
N ALA A 216 -5.72 6.77 6.11
CA ALA A 216 -6.10 7.82 7.04
C ALA A 216 -5.51 9.18 6.62
N ALA A 217 -4.21 9.23 6.35
CA ALA A 217 -3.52 10.45 5.95
C ALA A 217 -4.12 11.06 4.68
N ALA A 218 -4.36 10.23 3.65
CA ALA A 218 -4.98 10.70 2.40
C ALA A 218 -6.38 11.26 2.63
N ALA A 219 -7.21 10.57 3.43
CA ALA A 219 -8.57 11.00 3.72
C ALA A 219 -8.61 12.30 4.55
N LEU A 220 -7.77 12.41 5.57
CA LEU A 220 -7.72 13.60 6.43
C LEU A 220 -7.18 14.81 5.70
N VAL A 221 -6.11 14.67 4.90
CA VAL A 221 -5.58 15.76 4.08
C VAL A 221 -6.57 16.16 2.99
N GLY A 222 -7.28 15.20 2.38
CA GLY A 222 -8.35 15.48 1.43
C GLY A 222 -9.48 16.30 2.06
N ALA A 223 -9.97 15.89 3.23
CA ALA A 223 -10.98 16.62 3.99
C ALA A 223 -10.50 18.03 4.41
N GLU A 224 -9.24 18.16 4.83
CA GLU A 224 -8.62 19.45 5.16
C GLU A 224 -8.62 20.39 3.94
N LYS A 225 -8.17 19.91 2.78
CA LYS A 225 -8.15 20.68 1.54
C LYS A 225 -9.56 21.08 1.07
N ALA A 226 -10.52 20.16 1.18
CA ALA A 226 -11.92 20.46 0.88
C ALA A 226 -12.46 21.60 1.75
N ARG A 227 -12.20 21.55 3.06
CA ARG A 227 -12.62 22.59 4.01
C ARG A 227 -11.96 23.95 3.74
N LEU A 228 -10.71 23.95 3.26
CA LEU A 228 -9.95 25.17 2.98
C LEU A 228 -10.23 25.76 1.60
N ASN A 229 -10.85 24.99 0.71
CA ASN A 229 -11.17 25.46 -0.66
C ASN A 229 -12.58 26.07 -0.70
N PRO A 230 -12.73 27.40 -0.81
CA PRO A 230 -14.05 28.05 -0.89
C PRO A 230 -14.82 27.68 -2.18
N ASN A 231 -14.13 27.15 -3.18
CA ASN A 231 -14.69 26.73 -4.46
C ASN A 231 -14.76 25.20 -4.59
N HIS A 232 -14.80 24.48 -3.45
CA HIS A 232 -14.89 23.02 -3.45
C HIS A 232 -16.15 22.51 -4.15
N ARG A 233 -15.98 21.58 -5.10
CA ARG A 233 -17.06 20.99 -5.91
C ARG A 233 -17.22 19.48 -5.70
N GLY A 234 -16.20 18.83 -5.15
CA GLY A 234 -16.16 17.38 -4.92
C GLY A 234 -15.44 16.57 -6.00
N ASP A 235 -15.09 17.18 -7.12
CA ASP A 235 -14.36 16.55 -8.24
C ASP A 235 -12.83 16.74 -8.19
N GLU A 236 -12.33 17.55 -7.26
CA GLU A 236 -10.91 17.84 -7.15
C GLU A 236 -10.09 16.59 -6.77
N GLU A 237 -8.83 16.54 -7.23
CA GLU A 237 -7.94 15.38 -7.05
C GLU A 237 -7.69 15.01 -5.58
N TYR A 238 -7.71 15.96 -4.66
CA TYR A 238 -7.55 15.67 -3.23
C TYR A 238 -8.71 14.89 -2.59
N ASN A 239 -9.84 14.70 -3.32
CA ASN A 239 -10.94 13.83 -2.89
C ASN A 239 -10.69 12.35 -3.22
N TRP A 240 -9.52 12.03 -3.77
CA TRP A 240 -9.19 10.72 -4.27
C TRP A 240 -7.79 10.29 -3.81
N PHE A 241 -7.60 8.99 -3.59
CA PHE A 241 -6.30 8.44 -3.26
C PHE A 241 -6.09 7.07 -3.90
N MET A 242 -4.82 6.81 -4.24
CA MET A 242 -4.44 5.63 -5.01
C MET A 242 -4.53 4.37 -4.16
N ALA A 243 -5.20 3.35 -4.69
CA ALA A 243 -5.36 2.03 -4.08
C ALA A 243 -5.13 0.91 -5.10
N VAL A 244 -4.60 -0.22 -4.65
CA VAL A 244 -4.61 -1.49 -5.37
C VAL A 244 -5.67 -2.36 -4.72
N CYS A 245 -6.69 -2.75 -5.48
CA CYS A 245 -7.83 -3.53 -5.00
C CYS A 245 -7.73 -4.96 -5.53
N PHE A 246 -7.65 -5.95 -4.64
CA PHE A 246 -7.61 -7.36 -5.00
C PHE A 246 -8.92 -8.06 -4.66
N PRO A 247 -9.41 -8.99 -5.50
CA PRO A 247 -10.54 -9.83 -5.13
C PRO A 247 -10.15 -10.73 -3.95
N ALA A 248 -11.08 -10.94 -3.03
CA ALA A 248 -10.83 -11.63 -1.76
C ALA A 248 -10.29 -13.06 -1.96
N SER A 249 -10.76 -13.76 -2.99
CA SER A 249 -10.33 -15.14 -3.31
C SER A 249 -8.85 -15.27 -3.71
N GLN A 250 -8.22 -14.18 -4.19
CA GLN A 250 -6.81 -14.21 -4.56
C GLN A 250 -5.87 -13.97 -3.39
N LEU A 251 -6.39 -13.44 -2.29
CA LEU A 251 -5.59 -13.13 -1.11
C LEU A 251 -5.30 -14.38 -0.29
N THR A 252 -4.18 -14.33 0.42
CA THR A 252 -3.79 -15.35 1.36
C THR A 252 -3.59 -14.69 2.71
N ILE A 253 -4.35 -15.15 3.71
CA ILE A 253 -4.12 -14.75 5.09
C ILE A 253 -2.99 -15.62 5.63
N ILE A 254 -1.92 -14.96 6.09
CA ILE A 254 -0.78 -15.61 6.72
C ILE A 254 -0.78 -15.28 8.21
N ASP A 255 -0.16 -16.16 9.00
CA ASP A 255 -0.04 -15.95 10.44
C ASP A 255 0.78 -14.69 10.73
N TYR A 256 0.29 -13.89 11.68
CA TYR A 256 1.04 -12.76 12.23
C TYR A 256 1.68 -13.18 13.55
N ASN A 257 2.81 -13.86 13.46
CA ASN A 257 3.48 -14.45 14.60
C ASN A 257 4.11 -13.38 15.51
N ARG A 258 4.07 -13.63 16.82
CA ARG A 258 4.76 -12.85 17.83
C ARG A 258 5.92 -13.66 18.39
N VAL A 259 7.10 -13.07 18.39
CA VAL A 259 8.29 -13.67 19.02
C VAL A 259 8.47 -13.03 20.38
N VAL A 260 8.50 -13.87 21.42
CA VAL A 260 8.76 -13.44 22.79
C VAL A 260 10.24 -13.60 23.05
N LYS A 261 10.94 -12.51 23.31
CA LYS A 261 12.39 -12.49 23.49
C LYS A 261 12.83 -13.16 24.79
N ASP A 262 12.08 -12.94 25.88
CA ASP A 262 12.28 -13.59 27.17
C ASP A 262 10.95 -13.80 27.89
N LEU A 263 10.91 -14.69 28.82
CA LEU A 263 9.71 -15.05 29.58
C LEU A 263 9.59 -14.31 30.92
N ASN A 264 10.37 -13.25 31.15
CA ASN A 264 10.37 -12.47 32.38
C ASN A 264 10.60 -13.34 33.64
N GLY A 265 11.59 -14.23 33.56
CA GLY A 265 11.95 -15.15 34.62
C GLY A 265 11.04 -16.38 34.78
N MET A 266 9.97 -16.51 34.00
CA MET A 266 9.08 -17.68 34.04
C MET A 266 9.66 -18.84 33.22
N SER A 267 9.38 -20.06 33.64
CA SER A 267 9.51 -21.23 32.75
C SER A 267 8.46 -21.21 31.68
N ALA A 268 8.66 -21.97 30.59
CA ALA A 268 7.68 -22.09 29.51
C ALA A 268 6.30 -22.57 30.02
N ALA A 269 6.26 -23.47 30.99
CA ALA A 269 5.03 -23.97 31.59
C ALA A 269 4.27 -22.88 32.37
N GLU A 270 5.01 -22.07 33.16
CA GLU A 270 4.42 -20.95 33.89
C GLU A 270 3.90 -19.86 32.96
N PHE A 271 4.62 -19.57 31.86
CA PHE A 271 4.19 -18.64 30.86
C PHE A 271 2.90 -19.08 30.18
N LEU A 272 2.79 -20.35 29.76
CA LEU A 272 1.57 -20.92 29.19
C LEU A 272 0.40 -20.79 30.17
N LYS A 273 0.60 -21.16 31.42
CA LYS A 273 -0.41 -21.05 32.47
C LYS A 273 -0.83 -19.59 32.75
N ALA A 274 0.07 -18.64 32.57
CA ALA A 274 -0.25 -17.22 32.65
C ALA A 274 -1.10 -16.75 31.44
N LEU A 275 -0.83 -17.25 30.24
CA LEU A 275 -1.62 -16.98 29.05
C LEU A 275 -3.05 -17.55 29.16
N GLU A 276 -3.22 -18.74 29.72
CA GLU A 276 -4.52 -19.41 29.90
C GLU A 276 -5.50 -18.58 30.78
N LYS A 277 -5.00 -17.62 31.57
CA LYS A 277 -5.87 -16.71 32.34
C LYS A 277 -6.70 -15.77 31.47
N ASN A 278 -6.20 -15.45 30.27
CA ASN A 278 -6.79 -14.44 29.38
C ASN A 278 -7.09 -14.98 27.99
N PHE A 279 -6.61 -16.16 27.64
CA PHE A 279 -6.68 -16.72 26.28
C PHE A 279 -6.98 -18.22 26.32
N VAL A 280 -7.60 -18.72 25.27
CA VAL A 280 -7.64 -20.17 25.02
C VAL A 280 -6.31 -20.57 24.36
N VAL A 281 -5.56 -21.46 25.02
CA VAL A 281 -4.26 -21.91 24.55
C VAL A 281 -4.38 -23.31 23.96
N GLU A 282 -4.14 -23.45 22.65
CA GLU A 282 -4.16 -24.73 21.96
C GLU A 282 -2.79 -25.06 21.35
N LYS A 283 -2.29 -26.25 21.58
CA LYS A 283 -1.06 -26.74 20.95
C LYS A 283 -1.39 -27.28 19.56
N LYS A 284 -0.95 -26.58 18.51
CA LYS A 284 -1.23 -26.92 17.09
C LYS A 284 -0.11 -27.70 16.38
N GLY A 285 0.88 -28.24 17.05
CA GLY A 285 1.98 -28.96 16.42
C GLY A 285 3.12 -28.04 15.94
N LYS A 286 4.09 -28.60 15.21
CA LYS A 286 5.22 -27.81 14.68
C LYS A 286 4.75 -26.90 13.54
N ALA A 287 4.94 -25.59 13.68
CA ALA A 287 4.99 -24.72 12.51
C ALA A 287 6.21 -25.14 11.65
N GLY A 288 6.08 -25.07 10.34
CA GLY A 288 7.04 -25.62 9.37
C GLY A 288 8.45 -25.01 9.33
N VAL A 289 8.95 -24.44 10.42
CA VAL A 289 10.30 -23.90 10.60
C VAL A 289 10.79 -24.30 11.97
N ASP A 290 12.07 -24.62 12.10
CA ASP A 290 12.77 -25.21 13.24
C ASP A 290 12.80 -24.37 14.57
N TYR A 291 11.70 -23.72 14.90
CA TYR A 291 11.52 -23.10 16.21
C TYR A 291 10.52 -23.87 17.04
N ASN A 292 10.80 -24.09 18.31
CA ASN A 292 9.84 -24.60 19.30
C ASN A 292 8.75 -23.55 19.51
N MET A 293 7.82 -23.44 18.54
CA MET A 293 6.75 -22.44 18.60
C MET A 293 5.51 -23.05 19.24
N ILE A 294 5.03 -22.36 20.26
CA ILE A 294 3.70 -22.58 20.81
C ILE A 294 2.77 -21.64 20.03
N SER A 295 1.87 -22.21 19.25
CA SER A 295 0.83 -21.44 18.57
C SER A 295 -0.27 -21.14 19.57
N VAL A 296 -0.53 -19.85 19.83
CA VAL A 296 -1.66 -19.39 20.63
C VAL A 296 -2.70 -18.82 19.68
N ARG A 297 -3.87 -19.45 19.63
CA ARG A 297 -5.02 -18.90 18.92
C ARG A 297 -5.73 -17.90 19.83
N LEU A 298 -5.76 -16.64 19.43
CA LEU A 298 -6.58 -15.62 20.07
C LEU A 298 -7.99 -15.72 19.48
N GLU A 299 -8.95 -16.23 20.22
CA GLU A 299 -10.35 -16.06 19.93
C GLU A 299 -10.83 -14.78 20.62
N ILE A 300 -11.01 -13.73 19.83
CA ILE A 300 -11.64 -12.50 20.32
C ILE A 300 -13.15 -12.70 20.06
N ASN A 301 -13.89 -12.99 21.12
CA ASN A 301 -15.34 -12.92 21.08
C ASN A 301 -15.74 -11.43 21.12
N PHE A 302 -16.28 -10.91 20.02
CA PHE A 302 -16.92 -9.61 19.95
C PHE A 302 -18.38 -9.70 20.42
#